data_1f34f5a57742fea02723a0ee00ab8397
#
_entry.id   1f34f5a57742fea02723a0ee00ab8397
#
_cell.length_a   1.000
_cell.length_b   1.000
_cell.length_c   1.000
_cell.angle_alpha   90.00
_cell.angle_beta   90.00
_cell.angle_gamma   90.00
#
_symmetry.space_group_name_H-M   'P 1'
#
loop_
_entity.id
_entity.type
_entity.pdbx_description
1 polymer ?
#
loop_
_entity_poly.entity_id
_entity_poly.type
_entity_poly.pdbx_seq_one_letter_code
_entity_poly.pdbx_strand_id
1 'polypeptide(L)'
;LMISWNNLIIHLDPVGQYADYSKLPKADLILVTHEHGDHLDPRAIEKIVKPETILILNPSSAQKLGKGQVMRNGENREVLGIGIQAVPAYNTTAGRDRFHPKGRDNGYVLTFADKRVYIAGDTEDIPEMKNLTGIDLAFLPMNQPYTLTPAPAPTAAKIIKTGGMYPYHLRVTPDQDVIN
;
A
#
# COMPACT_ATOMS: atom_id res chain seq x y z
N LEU A 1 1.95 -7.57 0.54
CA LEU A 1 2.96 -7.58 -0.52
C LEU A 1 4.36 -7.73 0.09
N MET A 2 5.27 -8.45 -0.59
CA MET A 2 6.68 -8.55 -0.18
C MET A 2 7.58 -8.18 -1.36
N ILE A 3 8.60 -7.35 -1.09
CA ILE A 3 9.59 -6.91 -2.07
C ILE A 3 10.98 -7.27 -1.54
N SER A 4 11.83 -7.84 -2.40
CA SER A 4 13.24 -8.06 -2.11
C SER A 4 14.09 -7.18 -3.01
N TRP A 5 15.00 -6.40 -2.44
CA TRP A 5 15.90 -5.50 -3.15
C TRP A 5 17.22 -5.35 -2.40
N ASN A 6 18.35 -5.60 -3.06
CA ASN A 6 19.69 -5.50 -2.48
C ASN A 6 19.83 -6.18 -1.11
N ASN A 7 19.34 -7.42 -0.98
CA ASN A 7 19.28 -8.21 0.25
C ASN A 7 18.36 -7.61 1.35
N LEU A 8 17.64 -6.53 1.09
CA LEU A 8 16.63 -6.01 1.98
C LEU A 8 15.29 -6.67 1.71
N ILE A 9 14.56 -6.96 2.76
CA ILE A 9 13.20 -7.51 2.72
C ILE A 9 12.22 -6.45 3.21
N ILE A 10 11.32 -6.05 2.32
CA ILE A 10 10.28 -5.08 2.59
C ILE A 10 8.92 -5.80 2.60
N HIS A 11 8.18 -5.68 3.69
CA HIS A 11 6.79 -6.11 3.73
C HIS A 11 5.87 -4.90 3.75
N LEU A 12 4.80 -4.97 2.98
CA LEU A 12 3.75 -3.95 2.93
C LEU A 12 2.43 -4.60 3.23
N ASP A 13 1.71 -4.04 4.22
CA ASP A 13 0.44 -4.53 4.75
C ASP A 13 0.48 -6.05 5.05
N PRO A 14 1.33 -6.50 5.99
CA PRO A 14 1.43 -7.91 6.33
C PRO A 14 0.20 -8.38 7.12
N VAL A 15 -0.55 -9.34 6.55
CA VAL A 15 -1.78 -9.90 7.16
C VAL A 15 -1.80 -11.41 7.06
N GLY A 16 -1.92 -12.08 8.21
CA GLY A 16 -1.84 -13.54 8.34
C GLY A 16 -2.96 -14.30 7.65
N GLN A 17 -4.07 -13.64 7.30
CA GLN A 17 -5.13 -14.23 6.51
C GLN A 17 -4.68 -14.62 5.09
N TYR A 18 -3.71 -13.89 4.53
CA TYR A 18 -3.28 -14.07 3.14
C TYR A 18 -2.01 -14.90 2.99
N ALA A 19 -1.21 -15.03 4.06
CA ALA A 19 0.03 -15.81 4.02
C ALA A 19 0.47 -16.22 5.43
N ASP A 20 1.19 -17.34 5.53
CA ASP A 20 1.84 -17.75 6.78
C ASP A 20 3.17 -17.00 6.95
N TYR A 21 3.11 -15.88 7.67
CA TYR A 21 4.27 -15.01 7.93
C TYR A 21 5.36 -15.66 8.78
N SER A 22 5.08 -16.81 9.44
CA SER A 22 6.13 -17.57 10.13
C SER A 22 7.14 -18.23 9.20
N LYS A 23 6.75 -18.40 7.93
CA LYS A 23 7.58 -19.01 6.86
C LYS A 23 8.24 -17.99 5.95
N LEU A 24 7.91 -16.70 6.11
CA LEU A 24 8.46 -15.63 5.30
C LEU A 24 9.72 -15.05 5.94
N PRO A 25 10.64 -14.49 5.15
CA PRO A 25 11.84 -13.85 5.68
C PRO A 25 11.50 -12.68 6.59
N LYS A 26 12.36 -12.44 7.58
CA LYS A 26 12.25 -11.29 8.49
C LYS A 26 12.39 -9.99 7.71
N ALA A 27 11.66 -8.97 8.15
CA ALA A 27 11.63 -7.68 7.50
C ALA A 27 12.80 -6.78 7.91
N ASP A 28 13.37 -6.07 6.97
CA ASP A 28 14.20 -4.88 7.21
C ASP A 28 13.31 -3.63 7.31
N LEU A 29 12.27 -3.58 6.48
CA LEU A 29 11.29 -2.50 6.45
C LEU A 29 9.87 -3.07 6.39
N ILE A 30 8.97 -2.51 7.21
CA ILE A 30 7.54 -2.77 7.14
C ILE A 30 6.83 -1.44 6.89
N LEU A 31 5.96 -1.42 5.89
CA LEU A 31 5.07 -0.30 5.60
C LEU A 31 3.62 -0.73 5.83
N VAL A 32 2.84 0.15 6.46
CA VAL A 32 1.40 -0.07 6.63
C VAL A 32 0.66 1.14 6.08
N THR A 33 -0.29 0.88 5.18
CA THR A 33 -1.06 1.92 4.50
C THR A 33 -2.11 2.53 5.40
N HIS A 34 -2.86 1.72 6.14
CA HIS A 34 -3.92 2.16 7.04
C HIS A 34 -4.31 1.09 8.08
N GLU A 35 -5.20 1.46 9.02
CA GLU A 35 -5.51 0.68 10.23
C GLU A 35 -6.55 -0.44 10.07
N HIS A 36 -7.12 -0.68 8.88
CA HIS A 36 -8.08 -1.77 8.70
C HIS A 36 -7.44 -3.14 8.91
N GLY A 37 -8.23 -4.12 9.35
CA GLY A 37 -7.73 -5.43 9.77
C GLY A 37 -7.15 -6.28 8.64
N ASP A 38 -7.48 -5.97 7.40
CA ASP A 38 -6.95 -6.58 6.18
C ASP A 38 -5.67 -5.88 5.65
N HIS A 39 -5.16 -4.86 6.39
CA HIS A 39 -3.89 -4.17 6.14
C HIS A 39 -2.97 -4.10 7.36
N LEU A 40 -3.54 -4.08 8.58
CA LEU A 40 -2.80 -4.02 9.84
C LEU A 40 -3.11 -5.25 10.72
N ASP A 41 -2.22 -6.21 10.69
CA ASP A 41 -2.27 -7.40 11.54
C ASP A 41 -1.04 -7.44 12.46
N PRO A 42 -1.20 -7.09 13.76
CA PRO A 42 -0.11 -7.14 14.73
C PRO A 42 0.57 -8.50 14.83
N ARG A 43 -0.20 -9.60 14.71
CA ARG A 43 0.33 -10.97 14.81
C ARG A 43 1.21 -11.33 13.61
N ALA A 44 0.85 -10.88 12.42
CA ALA A 44 1.67 -11.07 11.23
C ALA A 44 2.96 -10.24 11.34
N ILE A 45 2.87 -8.98 11.80
CA ILE A 45 4.02 -8.11 12.04
C ILE A 45 4.99 -8.75 13.04
N GLU A 46 4.52 -9.27 14.17
CA GLU A 46 5.35 -9.91 15.19
C GLU A 46 6.15 -11.10 14.65
N LYS A 47 5.60 -11.83 13.69
CA LYS A 47 6.28 -12.98 13.06
C LYS A 47 7.46 -12.57 12.16
N ILE A 48 7.49 -11.36 11.65
CA ILE A 48 8.50 -10.91 10.68
C ILE A 48 9.44 -9.83 11.20
N VAL A 49 9.18 -9.22 12.35
CA VAL A 49 10.09 -8.24 12.94
C VAL A 49 11.39 -8.90 13.44
N LYS A 50 12.45 -8.12 13.43
CA LYS A 50 13.74 -8.32 14.08
C LYS A 50 14.15 -7.01 14.77
N PRO A 51 15.16 -6.97 15.63
CA PRO A 51 15.51 -5.75 16.39
C PRO A 51 15.72 -4.51 15.53
N GLU A 52 16.29 -4.67 14.34
CA GLU A 52 16.62 -3.59 13.41
C GLU A 52 15.47 -3.23 12.45
N THR A 53 14.34 -3.94 12.50
CA THR A 53 13.21 -3.68 11.58
C THR A 53 12.67 -2.27 11.75
N ILE A 54 12.63 -1.52 10.67
CA ILE A 54 11.99 -0.21 10.62
C ILE A 54 10.52 -0.41 10.25
N LEU A 55 9.62 0.11 11.09
CA LEU A 55 8.17 0.07 10.89
C LEU A 55 7.66 1.48 10.65
N ILE A 56 7.10 1.73 9.45
CA ILE A 56 6.52 3.01 9.04
C ILE A 56 5.03 2.81 8.75
N LEU A 57 4.22 3.74 9.23
CA LEU A 57 2.76 3.64 9.11
C LEU A 57 2.09 5.03 9.21
N ASN A 58 0.83 5.11 8.82
CA ASN A 58 0.05 6.32 8.98
C ASN A 58 -0.30 6.58 10.46
N PRO A 59 -0.76 7.79 10.84
CA PRO A 59 -1.03 8.13 12.25
C PRO A 59 -2.03 7.21 12.94
N SER A 60 -3.13 6.84 12.27
CA SER A 60 -4.17 5.98 12.86
C SER A 60 -3.68 4.56 13.11
N SER A 61 -2.88 3.99 12.21
CA SER A 61 -2.24 2.69 12.41
C SER A 61 -1.22 2.72 13.57
N ALA A 62 -0.43 3.82 13.69
CA ALA A 62 0.50 3.99 14.80
C ALA A 62 -0.22 4.05 16.15
N GLN A 63 -1.31 4.80 16.20
CA GLN A 63 -2.16 4.89 17.38
C GLN A 63 -2.74 3.52 17.77
N LYS A 64 -3.27 2.78 16.77
CA LYS A 64 -3.87 1.46 16.99
C LYS A 64 -2.85 0.40 17.41
N LEU A 65 -1.65 0.43 16.81
CA LEU A 65 -0.59 -0.52 17.09
C LEU A 65 0.24 -0.17 18.33
N GLY A 66 0.24 1.10 18.73
CA GLY A 66 1.01 1.63 19.87
C GLY A 66 2.52 1.73 19.62
N LYS A 67 2.99 1.60 18.36
CA LYS A 67 4.41 1.64 17.98
C LYS A 67 4.60 1.99 16.50
N GLY A 68 5.86 2.27 16.13
CA GLY A 68 6.31 2.53 14.76
C GLY A 68 6.50 4.03 14.49
N GLN A 69 7.08 4.33 13.34
CA GLN A 69 7.39 5.68 12.89
C GLN A 69 6.25 6.20 12.02
N VAL A 70 5.65 7.31 12.46
CA VAL A 70 4.55 7.91 11.72
C VAL A 70 5.05 8.60 10.46
N MET A 71 4.35 8.39 9.36
CA MET A 71 4.52 9.12 8.11
C MET A 71 3.16 9.58 7.59
N ARG A 72 3.03 10.87 7.24
CA ARG A 72 1.77 11.50 6.78
C ARG A 72 1.79 11.75 5.29
N ASN A 73 0.60 11.90 4.71
CA ASN A 73 0.49 12.28 3.29
C ASN A 73 1.40 13.47 2.95
N GLY A 74 2.16 13.35 1.87
CA GLY A 74 3.09 14.36 1.37
C GLY A 74 4.50 14.29 1.97
N GLU A 75 4.72 13.53 3.04
CA GLU A 75 6.07 13.36 3.61
C GLU A 75 6.94 12.46 2.72
N ASN A 76 8.23 12.78 2.71
CA ASN A 76 9.27 12.01 2.03
C ASN A 76 10.35 11.62 3.03
N ARG A 77 10.87 10.40 2.94
CA ARG A 77 11.99 9.91 3.74
C ARG A 77 12.91 9.05 2.89
N GLU A 78 14.17 8.99 3.28
CA GLU A 78 15.08 7.96 2.81
C GLU A 78 15.36 6.99 3.96
N VAL A 79 15.15 5.70 3.70
CA VAL A 79 15.29 4.64 4.68
C VAL A 79 15.99 3.46 4.03
N LEU A 80 17.13 3.02 4.57
CA LEU A 80 17.93 1.90 4.02
C LEU A 80 18.32 2.09 2.55
N GLY A 81 18.51 3.33 2.09
CA GLY A 81 18.81 3.66 0.70
C GLY A 81 17.58 3.59 -0.24
N ILE A 82 16.39 3.50 0.33
CA ILE A 82 15.10 3.50 -0.39
C ILE A 82 14.42 4.84 -0.15
N GLY A 83 14.12 5.57 -1.22
CA GLY A 83 13.26 6.75 -1.13
C GLY A 83 11.81 6.32 -0.89
N ILE A 84 11.16 6.86 0.13
CA ILE A 84 9.76 6.58 0.48
C ILE A 84 8.99 7.90 0.45
N GLN A 85 7.97 7.96 -0.37
CA GLN A 85 7.02 9.07 -0.40
C GLN A 85 5.64 8.55 0.03
N ALA A 86 5.06 9.13 1.09
CA ALA A 86 3.68 8.87 1.45
C ALA A 86 2.76 9.76 0.61
N VAL A 87 1.84 9.14 -0.10
CA VAL A 87 0.85 9.82 -0.94
C VAL A 87 -0.56 9.59 -0.40
N PRO A 88 -1.52 10.49 -0.65
CA PRO A 88 -2.90 10.27 -0.20
C PRO A 88 -3.51 8.99 -0.80
N ALA A 89 -4.32 8.31 0.03
CA ALA A 89 -5.20 7.22 -0.38
C ALA A 89 -6.58 7.49 0.23
N TYR A 90 -7.64 7.59 -0.59
CA TYR A 90 -8.98 7.88 -0.09
C TYR A 90 -10.07 7.60 -1.12
N ASN A 91 -11.34 7.60 -0.65
CA ASN A 91 -12.51 7.48 -1.52
C ASN A 91 -13.06 8.86 -1.88
N THR A 92 -13.40 9.03 -3.17
CA THR A 92 -13.99 10.24 -3.74
C THR A 92 -15.49 10.14 -3.96
N THR A 93 -16.03 8.92 -4.06
CA THR A 93 -17.45 8.66 -4.25
C THR A 93 -18.25 9.02 -2.98
N ALA A 94 -19.30 9.80 -3.14
CA ALA A 94 -20.19 10.20 -2.03
C ALA A 94 -20.69 8.98 -1.24
N GLY A 95 -20.57 9.02 0.09
CA GLY A 95 -20.92 7.93 0.99
C GLY A 95 -19.89 6.80 1.12
N ARG A 96 -18.84 6.79 0.31
CA ARG A 96 -17.70 5.86 0.44
C ARG A 96 -16.52 6.46 1.22
N ASP A 97 -16.47 7.78 1.35
CA ASP A 97 -15.48 8.52 2.14
C ASP A 97 -15.40 8.07 3.61
N ARG A 98 -16.48 7.47 4.14
CA ARG A 98 -16.49 6.83 5.47
C ARG A 98 -15.53 5.64 5.58
N PHE A 99 -15.22 4.95 4.49
CA PHE A 99 -14.28 3.82 4.49
C PHE A 99 -12.85 4.32 4.52
N HIS A 100 -12.52 5.24 3.62
CA HIS A 100 -11.17 5.80 3.46
C HIS A 100 -11.31 7.33 3.33
N PRO A 101 -11.37 8.07 4.47
CA PRO A 101 -11.50 9.51 4.45
C PRO A 101 -10.22 10.19 3.98
N LYS A 102 -10.35 11.30 3.27
CA LYS A 102 -9.22 12.09 2.79
C LYS A 102 -8.30 12.53 3.93
N GLY A 103 -7.00 12.31 3.77
CA GLY A 103 -5.95 12.76 4.70
C GLY A 103 -5.62 11.77 5.82
N ARG A 104 -6.32 10.60 5.90
CA ARG A 104 -6.04 9.58 6.91
C ARG A 104 -5.05 8.53 6.43
N ASP A 105 -5.28 7.95 5.26
CA ASP A 105 -4.60 6.77 4.77
C ASP A 105 -3.47 7.11 3.79
N ASN A 106 -2.46 6.27 3.75
CA ASN A 106 -1.32 6.41 2.85
C ASN A 106 -1.36 5.37 1.73
N GLY A 107 -1.03 5.80 0.51
CA GLY A 107 -0.28 5.01 -0.43
C GLY A 107 1.20 5.31 -0.29
N TYR A 108 2.06 4.54 -0.96
CA TYR A 108 3.50 4.76 -0.95
C TYR A 108 4.08 4.72 -2.35
N VAL A 109 4.98 5.66 -2.67
CA VAL A 109 5.91 5.53 -3.78
C VAL A 109 7.27 5.17 -3.22
N LEU A 110 7.78 4.02 -3.63
CA LEU A 110 9.11 3.53 -3.27
C LEU A 110 10.06 3.75 -4.43
N THR A 111 11.21 4.37 -4.16
CA THR A 111 12.26 4.59 -5.15
C THR A 111 13.46 3.70 -4.85
N PHE A 112 13.74 2.78 -5.75
CA PHE A 112 14.84 1.82 -5.72
C PHE A 112 15.85 2.21 -6.82
N ALA A 113 16.91 2.91 -6.47
CA ALA A 113 17.83 3.52 -7.45
C ALA A 113 17.05 4.39 -8.48
N ASP A 114 16.95 3.95 -9.73
CA ASP A 114 16.23 4.65 -10.81
C ASP A 114 14.78 4.16 -10.99
N LYS A 115 14.33 3.15 -10.24
CA LYS A 115 12.99 2.54 -10.37
C LYS A 115 12.02 3.05 -9.33
N ARG A 116 10.82 3.39 -9.75
CA ARG A 116 9.76 3.90 -8.88
C ARG A 116 8.55 2.96 -8.89
N VAL A 117 8.18 2.49 -7.71
CA VAL A 117 7.05 1.58 -7.51
C VAL A 117 5.99 2.29 -6.68
N TYR A 118 4.78 2.41 -7.21
CA TYR A 118 3.64 2.96 -6.49
C TYR A 118 2.76 1.84 -5.96
N ILE A 119 2.49 1.86 -4.66
CA ILE A 119 1.53 0.99 -3.99
C ILE A 119 0.42 1.89 -3.45
N ALA A 120 -0.76 1.78 -4.03
CA ALA A 120 -1.81 2.77 -3.83
C ALA A 120 -2.46 2.73 -2.44
N GLY A 121 -2.40 1.60 -1.72
CA GLY A 121 -3.27 1.38 -0.56
C GLY A 121 -4.72 1.28 -1.01
N ASP A 122 -5.66 1.50 -0.09
CA ASP A 122 -7.07 1.50 -0.42
C ASP A 122 -7.52 2.90 -0.83
N THR A 123 -7.79 3.05 -2.11
CA THR A 123 -8.14 4.34 -2.74
C THR A 123 -9.05 4.15 -3.94
N GLU A 124 -9.81 5.15 -4.27
CA GLU A 124 -10.36 5.36 -5.61
C GLU A 124 -9.38 6.17 -6.48
N ASP A 125 -9.73 6.48 -7.71
CA ASP A 125 -8.98 7.40 -8.57
C ASP A 125 -9.08 8.82 -8.03
N ILE A 126 -7.99 9.31 -7.48
CA ILE A 126 -7.92 10.61 -6.84
C ILE A 126 -7.14 11.61 -7.70
N PRO A 127 -7.47 12.92 -7.63
CA PRO A 127 -6.81 13.95 -8.43
C PRO A 127 -5.29 14.01 -8.26
N GLU A 128 -4.80 13.65 -7.08
CA GLU A 128 -3.38 13.66 -6.73
C GLU A 128 -2.55 12.64 -7.53
N MET A 129 -3.18 11.58 -8.05
CA MET A 129 -2.50 10.57 -8.90
C MET A 129 -1.86 11.16 -10.16
N LYS A 130 -2.39 12.25 -10.70
CA LYS A 130 -1.80 12.96 -11.86
C LYS A 130 -0.41 13.55 -11.57
N ASN A 131 -0.09 13.74 -10.30
CA ASN A 131 1.21 14.27 -9.87
C ASN A 131 2.26 13.17 -9.69
N LEU A 132 1.87 11.90 -9.78
CA LEU A 132 2.77 10.75 -9.71
C LEU A 132 3.42 10.56 -11.07
N THR A 133 4.67 10.98 -11.19
CA THR A 133 5.42 10.92 -12.46
C THR A 133 6.55 9.89 -12.38
N GLY A 134 6.90 9.30 -13.52
CA GLY A 134 8.01 8.36 -13.62
C GLY A 134 7.77 7.07 -12.81
N ILE A 135 6.53 6.60 -12.71
CA ILE A 135 6.19 5.34 -12.06
C ILE A 135 6.46 4.20 -13.03
N ASP A 136 7.41 3.32 -12.71
CA ASP A 136 7.70 2.13 -13.51
C ASP A 136 6.64 1.04 -13.31
N LEU A 137 6.17 0.85 -12.07
CA LEU A 137 5.18 -0.15 -11.71
C LEU A 137 4.18 0.41 -10.68
N ALA A 138 2.88 0.20 -10.90
CA ALA A 138 1.83 0.58 -9.96
C ALA A 138 1.02 -0.63 -9.52
N PHE A 139 0.87 -0.80 -8.21
CA PHE A 139 -0.08 -1.72 -7.59
C PHE A 139 -1.35 -0.95 -7.26
N LEU A 140 -2.45 -1.29 -7.93
CA LEU A 140 -3.74 -0.61 -7.79
C LEU A 140 -4.80 -1.55 -7.20
N PRO A 141 -5.56 -1.13 -6.17
CA PRO A 141 -6.55 -1.97 -5.52
C PRO A 141 -7.81 -2.12 -6.37
N MET A 142 -8.41 -3.31 -6.35
CA MET A 142 -9.67 -3.59 -7.04
C MET A 142 -10.64 -4.35 -6.13
N ASN A 143 -11.12 -3.69 -5.07
CA ASN A 143 -12.03 -4.27 -4.07
C ASN A 143 -13.29 -3.41 -3.90
N GLN A 144 -14.34 -3.73 -4.64
CA GLN A 144 -15.61 -3.01 -4.54
C GLN A 144 -16.38 -3.38 -3.25
N PRO A 145 -17.05 -2.42 -2.60
CA PRO A 145 -17.22 -0.98 -2.94
C PRO A 145 -16.15 -0.06 -2.33
N TYR A 146 -15.03 -0.60 -1.87
CA TYR A 146 -14.07 0.11 -1.00
C TYR A 146 -12.97 0.84 -1.76
N THR A 147 -12.65 0.40 -2.98
CA THR A 147 -11.53 0.90 -3.77
C THR A 147 -11.93 1.13 -5.24
N LEU A 148 -10.96 1.17 -6.15
CA LEU A 148 -11.17 1.28 -7.58
C LEU A 148 -12.10 0.18 -8.11
N THR A 149 -13.00 0.55 -9.03
CA THR A 149 -13.70 -0.45 -9.84
C THR A 149 -12.77 -1.01 -10.92
N PRO A 150 -13.05 -2.20 -11.50
CA PRO A 150 -12.26 -2.69 -12.62
C PRO A 150 -12.18 -1.72 -13.80
N ALA A 151 -13.23 -0.94 -14.07
CA ALA A 151 -13.25 0.03 -15.16
C ALA A 151 -12.37 1.28 -14.92
N PRO A 152 -12.37 1.93 -13.74
CA PRO A 152 -11.44 3.01 -13.40
C PRO A 152 -9.97 2.60 -13.23
N ALA A 153 -9.65 1.34 -12.92
CA ALA A 153 -8.26 0.94 -12.73
C ALA A 153 -7.37 1.20 -13.96
N PRO A 154 -7.77 0.88 -15.20
CA PRO A 154 -7.04 1.29 -16.39
C PRO A 154 -6.97 2.82 -16.57
N THR A 155 -7.99 3.55 -16.08
CA THR A 155 -7.98 5.02 -16.10
C THR A 155 -6.96 5.57 -15.12
N ALA A 156 -6.92 5.07 -13.89
CA ALA A 156 -5.90 5.44 -12.91
C ALA A 156 -4.48 5.16 -13.42
N ALA A 157 -4.23 3.99 -14.04
CA ALA A 157 -2.96 3.65 -14.66
C ALA A 157 -2.55 4.64 -15.77
N LYS A 158 -3.51 5.07 -16.61
CA LYS A 158 -3.29 6.09 -17.65
C LYS A 158 -3.00 7.47 -17.05
N ILE A 159 -3.67 7.84 -15.97
CA ILE A 159 -3.43 9.10 -15.25
C ILE A 159 -2.01 9.14 -14.68
N ILE A 160 -1.57 8.05 -14.04
CA ILE A 160 -0.24 7.89 -13.45
C ILE A 160 0.84 7.77 -14.55
N LYS A 161 0.47 7.37 -15.77
CA LYS A 161 1.40 7.07 -16.89
C LYS A 161 2.46 6.05 -16.49
N THR A 162 2.04 4.99 -15.78
CA THR A 162 2.94 3.93 -15.34
C THR A 162 3.40 3.06 -16.50
N GLY A 163 4.64 2.55 -16.41
CA GLY A 163 5.18 1.55 -17.34
C GLY A 163 4.51 0.18 -17.22
N GLY A 164 3.99 -0.16 -16.05
CA GLY A 164 3.24 -1.39 -15.76
C GLY A 164 2.24 -1.21 -14.64
N MET A 165 1.14 -1.96 -14.68
CA MET A 165 0.13 -1.99 -13.63
C MET A 165 -0.10 -3.42 -13.17
N TYR A 166 -0.19 -3.60 -11.85
CA TYR A 166 -0.57 -4.86 -11.24
C TYR A 166 -1.81 -4.67 -10.37
N PRO A 167 -2.94 -5.31 -10.68
CA PRO A 167 -4.10 -5.28 -9.80
C PRO A 167 -3.80 -6.09 -8.53
N TYR A 168 -4.16 -5.53 -7.38
CA TYR A 168 -4.04 -6.24 -6.11
C TYR A 168 -5.24 -5.95 -5.22
N HIS A 169 -5.28 -6.52 -4.02
CA HIS A 169 -6.41 -6.37 -3.11
C HIS A 169 -7.74 -6.74 -3.80
N LEU A 170 -7.72 -7.86 -4.52
CA LEU A 170 -8.90 -8.36 -5.23
C LEU A 170 -9.87 -8.96 -4.21
N ARG A 171 -11.15 -8.62 -4.33
CA ARG A 171 -12.19 -9.36 -3.61
C ARG A 171 -12.18 -10.80 -4.12
N VAL A 172 -12.17 -11.77 -3.22
CA VAL A 172 -12.50 -13.16 -3.57
C VAL A 172 -13.99 -13.20 -3.86
N THR A 173 -14.37 -12.93 -5.12
CA THR A 173 -15.72 -13.23 -5.60
C THR A 173 -15.79 -14.72 -5.89
N PRO A 174 -16.89 -15.42 -5.53
CA PRO A 174 -17.13 -16.73 -6.07
C PRO A 174 -17.12 -16.65 -7.60
N ASP A 175 -16.53 -17.61 -8.27
CA ASP A 175 -16.15 -17.79 -9.68
C ASP A 175 -16.95 -17.14 -10.83
N GLN A 176 -17.83 -16.18 -10.60
CA GLN A 176 -18.72 -15.62 -11.63
C GLN A 176 -18.29 -14.25 -12.19
N ASP A 177 -17.29 -13.59 -11.61
CA ASP A 177 -16.85 -12.26 -12.03
C ASP A 177 -15.37 -12.21 -12.50
N VAL A 178 -14.79 -13.32 -12.84
CA VAL A 178 -13.49 -13.35 -13.49
C VAL A 178 -13.68 -13.01 -14.95
N ILE A 179 -13.37 -11.78 -15.25
CA ILE A 179 -13.12 -11.13 -16.55
C ILE A 179 -13.19 -12.09 -17.75
N ASN A 180 -14.25 -11.99 -18.52
CA ASN A 180 -14.27 -12.29 -19.94
C ASN A 180 -13.79 -11.07 -20.71
#